data_bb6cd010ae592b5996bcf723d2e7e510
#
_entry.id   bb6cd010ae592b5996bcf723d2e7e510
#
_cell.length_a   1.000
_cell.length_b   1.000
_cell.length_c   1.000
_cell.angle_alpha   90.00
_cell.angle_beta   90.00
_cell.angle_gamma   90.00
#
_symmetry.space_group_name_H-M   'P 1'
#
loop_
_entity.id
_entity.type
_entity.pdbx_description
1 polymer ?
#
loop_
_entity_poly.entity_id
_entity_poly.type
_entity_poly.pdbx_seq_one_letter_code
_entity_poly.pdbx_strand_id
1 'polypeptide(L)'
;MHHRLLSLLVGLALPLLAWGQSAKSQIASQNGGDFSNSTQPQTKVPAGVILVKGAWSSASDSVTPVPEDGNVTNNVFRDPYFGMTYALPKDWTEKYKGPPPSESGRYVLAQISPGDTFKGTDRGSILITADDMFFTTLPATNALQVVNYSKDNLQADYKLELAPTPAKIGGRPFTFFAYWSPVAELHWYVLATELRCHTVEVVLSSRDTKLLSSLMLDLNKMELPAEAGPTAGTGGGDAPVCIKDYAQGKNVIARADPVFTEHRFNAVPVRIIIDKEGRVKHVHFLSAFPDQAKAITDAFKQWKFKPYLRDRKPVEVETGIMFGRPLHPATSLAGNAATE
;
A
#
# COMPACT_ATOMS: atom_id res chain seq x y z
N MET A 1 -48.46 -14.29 -48.36
CA MET A 1 -48.20 -15.12 -47.17
C MET A 1 -47.13 -14.42 -46.37
N HIS A 2 -47.53 -13.87 -45.23
CA HIS A 2 -46.68 -13.07 -44.33
C HIS A 2 -46.04 -13.98 -43.29
N HIS A 3 -44.73 -13.89 -43.10
CA HIS A 3 -44.10 -14.32 -41.87
C HIS A 3 -43.27 -13.21 -41.32
N ARG A 4 -43.74 -12.68 -40.21
CA ARG A 4 -43.03 -11.72 -39.32
C ARG A 4 -41.98 -12.51 -38.53
N LEU A 5 -40.73 -12.14 -38.63
CA LEU A 5 -39.66 -12.53 -37.71
C LEU A 5 -39.50 -11.42 -36.68
N LEU A 6 -39.82 -11.77 -35.43
CA LEU A 6 -39.68 -10.98 -34.25
C LEU A 6 -38.21 -11.10 -33.80
N SER A 7 -37.41 -10.04 -33.92
CA SER A 7 -36.07 -10.02 -33.38
C SER A 7 -36.12 -9.67 -31.88
N LEU A 8 -35.81 -10.63 -31.03
CA LEU A 8 -35.60 -10.43 -29.61
C LEU A 8 -34.21 -9.76 -29.42
N LEU A 9 -34.21 -8.48 -29.09
CA LEU A 9 -33.07 -7.77 -28.56
C LEU A 9 -32.95 -8.16 -27.07
N VAL A 10 -32.07 -9.10 -26.76
CA VAL A 10 -31.62 -9.36 -25.38
C VAL A 10 -30.55 -8.30 -25.09
N GLY A 11 -30.96 -7.27 -24.39
CA GLY A 11 -30.04 -6.28 -23.83
C GLY A 11 -29.21 -6.88 -22.69
N LEU A 12 -27.95 -7.18 -22.97
CA LEU A 12 -26.96 -7.42 -21.93
C LEU A 12 -26.62 -6.07 -21.25
N ALA A 13 -27.40 -5.74 -20.21
CA ALA A 13 -27.03 -4.70 -19.28
C ALA A 13 -25.88 -5.23 -18.41
N LEU A 14 -24.68 -4.81 -18.74
CA LEU A 14 -23.49 -5.03 -17.90
C LEU A 14 -23.68 -4.33 -16.54
N PRO A 15 -23.41 -4.97 -15.41
CA PRO A 15 -23.53 -4.34 -14.09
C PRO A 15 -22.28 -3.50 -13.79
N LEU A 16 -22.07 -2.40 -14.52
CA LEU A 16 -21.01 -1.42 -14.22
C LEU A 16 -21.34 -0.49 -13.04
N LEU A 17 -22.54 -0.64 -12.44
CA LEU A 17 -23.00 0.20 -11.34
C LEU A 17 -22.83 -0.40 -9.93
N ALA A 18 -22.47 -1.68 -9.82
CA ALA A 18 -22.41 -2.34 -8.52
C ALA A 18 -21.15 -2.03 -7.71
N TRP A 19 -20.06 -1.66 -8.37
CA TRP A 19 -18.77 -1.41 -7.67
C TRP A 19 -18.71 -0.05 -6.97
N GLY A 20 -19.37 0.97 -7.52
CA GLY A 20 -19.40 2.30 -6.92
C GLY A 20 -20.29 2.39 -5.68
N GLN A 21 -21.37 1.61 -5.62
CA GLN A 21 -22.28 1.64 -4.48
C GLN A 21 -21.81 0.77 -3.32
N SER A 22 -21.13 -0.34 -3.61
CA SER A 22 -20.55 -1.20 -2.55
C SER A 22 -19.43 -0.48 -1.79
N ALA A 23 -18.58 0.28 -2.50
CA ALA A 23 -17.54 1.09 -1.86
C ALA A 23 -18.13 2.21 -1.00
N LYS A 24 -19.17 2.91 -1.49
CA LYS A 24 -19.85 3.96 -0.70
C LYS A 24 -20.59 3.41 0.52
N SER A 25 -21.20 2.24 0.42
CA SER A 25 -21.88 1.64 1.57
C SER A 25 -20.90 1.10 2.61
N GLN A 26 -19.74 0.57 2.19
CA GLN A 26 -18.70 0.16 3.11
C GLN A 26 -18.03 1.36 3.80
N ILE A 27 -17.78 2.45 3.07
CA ILE A 27 -17.26 3.69 3.68
C ILE A 27 -18.29 4.29 4.65
N ALA A 28 -19.58 4.29 4.32
CA ALA A 28 -20.61 4.80 5.21
C ALA A 28 -20.79 3.92 6.47
N SER A 29 -20.67 2.61 6.35
CA SER A 29 -20.73 1.71 7.51
C SER A 29 -19.46 1.74 8.36
N GLN A 30 -18.30 2.05 7.76
CA GLN A 30 -17.04 2.20 8.48
C GLN A 30 -16.94 3.57 9.18
N ASN A 31 -17.50 4.62 8.61
CA ASN A 31 -17.56 5.95 9.24
C ASN A 31 -18.68 6.09 10.28
N GLY A 32 -19.60 5.15 10.35
CA GLY A 32 -20.73 5.17 11.30
C GLY A 32 -20.44 4.56 12.67
N GLY A 33 -19.27 4.01 12.87
CA GLY A 33 -18.82 3.55 14.18
C GLY A 33 -18.29 4.72 15.02
N ASP A 34 -19.19 5.52 15.55
CA ASP A 34 -18.84 6.46 16.61
C ASP A 34 -18.46 5.65 17.86
N PHE A 35 -17.17 5.35 18.00
CA PHE A 35 -16.61 4.64 19.15
C PHE A 35 -16.85 5.40 20.48
N SER A 36 -17.37 6.64 20.42
CA SER A 36 -17.72 7.43 21.60
C SER A 36 -18.95 6.91 22.33
N ASN A 37 -19.80 6.10 21.68
CA ASN A 37 -21.04 5.58 22.26
C ASN A 37 -21.05 4.08 22.58
N SER A 38 -19.90 3.38 22.44
CA SER A 38 -19.83 2.01 22.92
C SER A 38 -19.73 2.02 24.44
N THR A 39 -20.69 1.40 25.12
CA THR A 39 -20.65 1.12 26.57
C THR A 39 -19.54 0.14 26.99
N GLN A 40 -18.68 -0.26 26.08
CA GLN A 40 -17.49 -1.03 26.39
C GLN A 40 -16.44 -0.10 27.02
N PRO A 41 -15.74 -0.57 28.08
CA PRO A 41 -14.67 0.21 28.69
C PRO A 41 -13.63 0.52 27.63
N GLN A 42 -13.45 1.82 27.33
CA GLN A 42 -12.44 2.27 26.38
C GLN A 42 -11.09 1.78 26.87
N THR A 43 -10.51 0.81 26.14
CA THR A 43 -9.17 0.34 26.44
C THR A 43 -8.22 1.51 26.21
N LYS A 44 -7.57 1.97 27.27
CA LYS A 44 -6.64 3.09 27.20
C LYS A 44 -5.53 2.75 26.21
N VAL A 45 -5.43 3.55 25.15
CA VAL A 45 -4.34 3.41 24.18
C VAL A 45 -3.00 3.50 24.89
N PRO A 46 -2.04 2.60 24.61
CA PRO A 46 -0.72 2.65 25.23
C PRO A 46 -0.06 4.02 25.05
N ALA A 47 0.71 4.47 26.02
CA ALA A 47 1.44 5.73 25.91
C ALA A 47 2.37 5.69 24.68
N GLY A 48 2.37 6.75 23.88
CA GLY A 48 3.17 6.83 22.66
C GLY A 48 2.56 6.17 21.43
N VAL A 49 1.34 5.62 21.51
CA VAL A 49 0.61 5.08 20.38
C VAL A 49 -0.48 6.06 19.95
N ILE A 50 -0.53 6.38 18.67
CA ILE A 50 -1.60 7.18 18.06
C ILE A 50 -2.51 6.24 17.27
N LEU A 51 -3.81 6.25 17.56
CA LEU A 51 -4.81 5.66 16.69
C LEU A 51 -5.11 6.64 15.56
N VAL A 52 -4.90 6.23 14.34
CA VAL A 52 -5.21 7.06 13.18
C VAL A 52 -6.72 7.21 13.09
N LYS A 53 -7.21 8.46 13.13
CA LYS A 53 -8.65 8.78 13.13
C LYS A 53 -9.30 8.25 11.85
N GLY A 54 -10.37 7.48 12.00
CA GLY A 54 -11.08 6.86 10.88
C GLY A 54 -10.40 5.58 10.35
N ALA A 55 -9.24 5.24 10.88
CA ALA A 55 -8.67 3.93 10.67
C ALA A 55 -9.37 2.95 11.61
N TRP A 56 -9.87 1.90 11.06
CA TRP A 56 -10.33 0.72 11.79
C TRP A 56 -9.22 0.14 12.62
N SER A 57 -8.11 0.89 12.77
CA SER A 57 -7.05 0.27 13.47
C SER A 57 -5.63 0.45 12.93
N SER A 58 -5.29 1.54 12.44
CA SER A 58 -3.88 1.85 12.33
C SER A 58 -3.44 2.49 13.64
N ALA A 59 -2.41 1.95 14.26
CA ALA A 59 -1.81 2.51 15.45
C ALA A 59 -0.30 2.58 15.26
N SER A 60 0.31 3.67 15.69
CA SER A 60 1.76 3.84 15.62
C SER A 60 2.25 4.53 16.89
N ASP A 61 3.54 4.48 17.14
CA ASP A 61 4.11 5.40 18.11
C ASP A 61 4.01 6.84 17.60
N SER A 62 4.00 7.82 18.55
CA SER A 62 3.78 9.22 18.23
C SER A 62 4.96 9.91 17.51
N VAL A 63 6.06 9.20 17.26
CA VAL A 63 7.33 9.76 16.81
C VAL A 63 7.63 9.38 15.36
N THR A 64 7.15 8.22 14.93
CA THR A 64 7.45 7.68 13.60
C THR A 64 6.32 7.99 12.64
N PRO A 65 6.58 8.69 11.52
CA PRO A 65 5.61 8.85 10.45
C PRO A 65 5.14 7.49 9.94
N VAL A 66 3.90 7.41 9.49
CA VAL A 66 3.30 6.21 8.91
C VAL A 66 2.91 6.46 7.46
N PRO A 67 2.78 5.42 6.62
CA PRO A 67 2.39 5.58 5.22
C PRO A 67 1.12 6.41 5.00
N GLU A 68 0.20 6.40 5.96
CA GLU A 68 -1.07 7.13 5.94
C GLU A 68 -0.95 8.63 6.20
N ASP A 69 0.21 9.13 6.60
CA ASP A 69 0.42 10.57 6.92
C ASP A 69 0.53 11.45 5.67
N GLY A 70 0.57 10.86 4.47
CA GLY A 70 0.56 11.60 3.22
C GLY A 70 -0.65 12.52 3.11
N ASN A 71 -0.46 13.74 2.60
CA ASN A 71 -1.53 14.72 2.40
C ASN A 71 -1.24 15.67 1.25
N VAL A 72 -2.31 16.32 0.76
CA VAL A 72 -2.20 17.42 -0.21
C VAL A 72 -2.49 18.74 0.50
N THR A 73 -1.51 19.63 0.49
CA THR A 73 -1.62 20.96 1.06
C THR A 73 -0.97 21.98 0.10
N ASN A 74 -1.65 23.09 -0.17
CA ASN A 74 -1.18 24.12 -1.10
C ASN A 74 -0.79 23.56 -2.48
N ASN A 75 -1.60 22.67 -3.02
CA ASN A 75 -1.37 22.01 -4.31
C ASN A 75 -0.08 21.17 -4.37
N VAL A 76 0.40 20.70 -3.23
CA VAL A 76 1.56 19.82 -3.13
C VAL A 76 1.18 18.59 -2.30
N PHE A 77 1.35 17.41 -2.89
CA PHE A 77 1.32 16.14 -2.16
C PHE A 77 2.64 15.97 -1.41
N ARG A 78 2.55 15.62 -0.14
CA ARG A 78 3.69 15.27 0.71
C ARG A 78 3.40 14.01 1.48
N ASP A 79 4.37 13.11 1.49
CA ASP A 79 4.34 11.92 2.33
C ASP A 79 5.64 11.86 3.14
N PRO A 80 5.60 12.21 4.44
CA PRO A 80 6.78 12.22 5.30
C PRO A 80 7.39 10.84 5.50
N TYR A 81 6.54 9.80 5.50
CA TYR A 81 7.02 8.43 5.66
C TYR A 81 7.91 8.00 4.50
N PHE A 82 7.46 8.22 3.27
CA PHE A 82 8.25 7.88 2.08
C PHE A 82 9.26 8.97 1.70
N GLY A 83 9.19 10.14 2.32
CA GLY A 83 10.00 11.30 1.94
C GLY A 83 9.67 11.81 0.54
N MET A 84 8.42 11.67 0.12
CA MET A 84 7.95 12.08 -1.20
C MET A 84 7.35 13.49 -1.15
N THR A 85 7.67 14.29 -2.18
CA THR A 85 7.00 15.57 -2.44
C THR A 85 6.68 15.67 -3.92
N TYR A 86 5.43 16.00 -4.26
CA TYR A 86 5.00 16.17 -5.63
C TYR A 86 4.06 17.37 -5.78
N ALA A 87 4.48 18.37 -6.56
CA ALA A 87 3.60 19.48 -6.92
C ALA A 87 2.55 19.01 -7.94
N LEU A 88 1.28 19.15 -7.60
CA LEU A 88 0.19 18.74 -8.47
C LEU A 88 0.18 19.57 -9.75
N PRO A 89 -0.24 18.99 -10.89
CA PRO A 89 -0.48 19.77 -12.10
C PRO A 89 -1.47 20.92 -11.82
N LYS A 90 -1.36 21.97 -12.61
CA LYS A 90 -2.23 23.14 -12.45
C LYS A 90 -3.70 22.75 -12.56
N ASP A 91 -4.54 23.26 -11.65
CA ASP A 91 -5.98 23.00 -11.55
C ASP A 91 -6.34 21.51 -11.29
N TRP A 92 -5.37 20.71 -10.81
CA TRP A 92 -5.62 19.37 -10.33
C TRP A 92 -5.78 19.37 -8.81
N THR A 93 -6.50 18.38 -8.31
CA THR A 93 -6.78 18.23 -6.88
C THR A 93 -6.80 16.77 -6.48
N GLU A 94 -6.58 16.51 -5.20
CA GLU A 94 -6.83 15.20 -4.64
C GLU A 94 -8.32 14.93 -4.62
N LYS A 95 -8.74 13.83 -5.22
CA LYS A 95 -10.14 13.37 -5.24
C LYS A 95 -10.41 12.35 -4.15
N TYR A 96 -9.41 11.55 -3.84
CA TYR A 96 -9.57 10.46 -2.90
C TYR A 96 -8.22 10.12 -2.25
N LYS A 97 -8.27 9.97 -0.95
CA LYS A 97 -7.26 9.27 -0.16
C LYS A 97 -7.89 7.96 0.30
N GLY A 98 -7.20 6.87 0.08
CA GLY A 98 -7.72 5.54 0.39
C GLY A 98 -8.05 5.34 1.85
N PRO A 99 -8.83 4.31 2.17
CA PRO A 99 -8.97 3.85 3.54
C PRO A 99 -7.60 3.41 4.07
N PRO A 100 -7.46 3.29 5.40
CA PRO A 100 -6.29 2.65 5.99
C PRO A 100 -6.06 1.27 5.36
N PRO A 101 -4.82 0.80 5.33
CA PRO A 101 -4.49 -0.48 4.74
C PRO A 101 -5.25 -1.60 5.44
N SER A 102 -5.62 -2.59 4.67
CA SER A 102 -6.10 -3.87 5.19
C SER A 102 -4.91 -4.73 5.63
N GLU A 103 -5.19 -5.95 6.04
CA GLU A 103 -4.15 -6.95 6.34
C GLU A 103 -3.20 -7.26 5.16
N SER A 104 -3.55 -6.86 3.93
CA SER A 104 -2.69 -7.00 2.74
C SER A 104 -1.58 -5.96 2.66
N GLY A 105 -1.63 -4.90 3.46
CA GLY A 105 -0.63 -3.83 3.45
C GLY A 105 -0.63 -2.97 2.19
N ARG A 106 -1.75 -2.91 1.45
CA ARG A 106 -1.89 -2.01 0.30
C ARG A 106 -2.47 -0.67 0.73
N TYR A 107 -1.73 0.40 0.41
CA TYR A 107 -2.09 1.79 0.68
C TYR A 107 -2.48 2.50 -0.61
N VAL A 108 -3.58 3.26 -0.61
CA VAL A 108 -3.86 4.28 -1.62
C VAL A 108 -3.46 5.62 -1.00
N LEU A 109 -2.28 6.12 -1.37
CA LEU A 109 -1.70 7.33 -0.78
C LEU A 109 -2.40 8.58 -1.29
N ALA A 110 -2.68 8.66 -2.59
CA ALA A 110 -3.43 9.74 -3.19
C ALA A 110 -4.02 9.32 -4.55
N GLN A 111 -5.21 9.80 -4.85
CA GLN A 111 -5.77 9.83 -6.20
C GLN A 111 -6.00 11.28 -6.61
N ILE A 112 -5.33 11.73 -7.66
CA ILE A 112 -5.27 13.11 -8.10
C ILE A 112 -5.85 13.19 -9.51
N SER A 113 -6.73 14.15 -9.77
CA SER A 113 -7.30 14.37 -11.08
C SER A 113 -7.71 15.84 -11.25
N PRO A 114 -8.08 16.28 -12.47
CA PRO A 114 -8.55 17.63 -12.71
C PRO A 114 -9.64 18.06 -11.72
N GLY A 115 -9.48 19.23 -11.14
CA GLY A 115 -10.44 19.86 -10.24
C GLY A 115 -11.68 20.38 -10.98
N ASP A 116 -12.66 20.89 -10.24
CA ASP A 116 -13.91 21.41 -10.80
C ASP A 116 -13.68 22.70 -11.62
N THR A 117 -12.60 23.41 -11.34
CA THR A 117 -12.18 24.63 -12.07
C THR A 117 -11.43 24.35 -13.35
N PHE A 118 -11.07 23.10 -13.60
CA PHE A 118 -10.33 22.69 -14.79
C PHE A 118 -11.19 22.85 -16.06
N LYS A 119 -10.72 23.67 -17.00
CA LYS A 119 -11.45 24.01 -18.23
C LYS A 119 -11.05 23.14 -19.43
N GLY A 120 -10.03 22.30 -19.30
CA GLY A 120 -9.59 21.39 -20.35
C GLY A 120 -10.58 20.27 -20.61
N THR A 121 -10.55 19.71 -21.83
CA THR A 121 -11.34 18.54 -22.21
C THR A 121 -10.64 17.24 -21.84
N ASP A 122 -9.32 17.27 -21.79
CA ASP A 122 -8.49 16.08 -21.57
C ASP A 122 -8.41 15.76 -20.09
N ARG A 123 -9.06 14.67 -19.73
CA ARG A 123 -9.10 14.20 -18.35
C ARG A 123 -8.12 13.05 -18.15
N GLY A 124 -7.38 13.12 -17.08
CA GLY A 124 -6.47 12.07 -16.65
C GLY A 124 -6.60 11.82 -15.16
N SER A 125 -5.85 10.83 -14.68
CA SER A 125 -5.73 10.53 -13.27
C SER A 125 -4.28 10.18 -12.94
N ILE A 126 -3.87 10.55 -11.74
CA ILE A 126 -2.63 10.09 -11.10
C ILE A 126 -3.05 9.35 -9.85
N LEU A 127 -2.67 8.09 -9.76
CA LEU A 127 -2.88 7.27 -8.58
C LEU A 127 -1.52 6.93 -7.98
N ILE A 128 -1.32 7.23 -6.71
CA ILE A 128 -0.11 6.87 -5.96
C ILE A 128 -0.50 5.82 -4.94
N THR A 129 0.12 4.65 -5.02
CA THR A 129 -0.10 3.53 -4.11
C THR A 129 1.21 3.03 -3.53
N ALA A 130 1.12 2.31 -2.42
CA ALA A 130 2.23 1.57 -1.86
C ALA A 130 1.76 0.19 -1.41
N ASP A 131 2.55 -0.83 -1.71
CA ASP A 131 2.33 -2.19 -1.22
C ASP A 131 3.44 -2.54 -0.22
N ASP A 132 3.06 -2.85 1.00
CA ASP A 132 3.97 -3.32 2.04
C ASP A 132 4.51 -4.71 1.69
N MET A 133 5.84 -4.80 1.48
CA MET A 133 6.47 -6.03 1.03
C MET A 133 6.47 -7.14 2.08
N PHE A 134 6.11 -6.84 3.34
CA PHE A 134 5.98 -7.86 4.39
C PHE A 134 4.62 -8.57 4.35
N PHE A 135 3.54 -7.87 3.95
CA PHE A 135 2.17 -8.36 4.03
C PHE A 135 1.49 -8.50 2.68
N THR A 136 2.11 -8.01 1.60
CA THR A 136 1.51 -8.16 0.26
C THR A 136 1.21 -9.62 -0.07
N THR A 137 0.04 -9.84 -0.65
CA THR A 137 -0.37 -11.14 -1.19
C THR A 137 0.21 -11.40 -2.58
N LEU A 138 0.83 -10.38 -3.19
CA LEU A 138 1.48 -10.54 -4.48
C LEU A 138 2.69 -11.47 -4.33
N PRO A 139 2.90 -12.40 -5.27
CA PRO A 139 4.07 -13.29 -5.27
C PRO A 139 5.31 -12.52 -5.77
N ALA A 140 5.63 -11.43 -5.10
CA ALA A 140 6.68 -10.49 -5.49
C ALA A 140 7.43 -9.99 -4.26
N THR A 141 8.72 -9.77 -4.41
CA THR A 141 9.63 -9.29 -3.36
C THR A 141 10.34 -7.99 -3.71
N ASN A 142 10.09 -7.45 -4.90
CA ASN A 142 10.66 -6.19 -5.37
C ASN A 142 9.79 -5.56 -6.47
N ALA A 143 10.04 -4.29 -6.79
CA ALA A 143 9.23 -3.53 -7.73
C ALA A 143 9.18 -4.15 -9.14
N LEU A 144 10.28 -4.71 -9.64
CA LEU A 144 10.30 -5.36 -10.95
C LEU A 144 9.38 -6.59 -10.99
N GLN A 145 9.37 -7.39 -9.93
CA GLN A 145 8.48 -8.56 -9.84
C GLN A 145 7.00 -8.13 -9.72
N VAL A 146 6.69 -7.04 -9.00
CA VAL A 146 5.34 -6.48 -8.94
C VAL A 146 4.89 -6.05 -10.33
N VAL A 147 5.70 -5.32 -11.06
CA VAL A 147 5.40 -4.88 -12.43
C VAL A 147 5.22 -6.07 -13.38
N ASN A 148 6.10 -7.07 -13.33
CA ASN A 148 5.95 -8.27 -14.15
C ASN A 148 4.68 -9.04 -13.82
N TYR A 149 4.35 -9.18 -12.53
CA TYR A 149 3.11 -9.80 -12.10
C TYR A 149 1.89 -9.03 -12.63
N SER A 150 1.88 -7.71 -12.52
CA SER A 150 0.80 -6.86 -13.04
C SER A 150 0.65 -7.00 -14.56
N LYS A 151 1.75 -6.98 -15.29
CA LYS A 151 1.77 -7.20 -16.75
C LYS A 151 1.25 -8.59 -17.13
N ASP A 152 1.69 -9.64 -16.45
CA ASP A 152 1.33 -11.03 -16.78
C ASP A 152 -0.12 -11.36 -16.41
N ASN A 153 -0.76 -10.54 -15.56
CA ASN A 153 -2.16 -10.67 -15.17
C ASN A 153 -3.07 -9.63 -15.84
N LEU A 154 -2.62 -8.95 -16.89
CA LEU A 154 -3.49 -8.10 -17.70
C LEU A 154 -4.61 -8.95 -18.30
N GLN A 155 -5.84 -8.44 -18.20
CA GLN A 155 -7.00 -9.10 -18.81
C GLN A 155 -6.88 -9.13 -20.34
N ALA A 156 -7.56 -10.05 -20.99
CA ALA A 156 -7.42 -10.31 -22.43
C ALA A 156 -7.81 -9.12 -23.32
N ASP A 157 -8.64 -8.21 -22.82
CA ASP A 157 -9.06 -6.98 -23.52
C ASP A 157 -8.04 -5.83 -23.37
N TYR A 158 -7.00 -5.98 -22.55
CA TYR A 158 -5.90 -5.02 -22.47
C TYR A 158 -4.75 -5.41 -23.41
N LYS A 159 -4.10 -4.42 -23.95
CA LYS A 159 -2.95 -4.58 -24.83
C LYS A 159 -1.72 -3.91 -24.23
N LEU A 160 -0.63 -4.65 -24.19
CA LEU A 160 0.66 -4.10 -23.78
C LEU A 160 1.16 -3.13 -24.86
N GLU A 161 1.47 -1.89 -24.45
CA GLU A 161 2.07 -0.87 -25.34
C GLU A 161 3.58 -0.80 -25.16
N LEU A 162 4.04 -0.93 -23.91
CA LEU A 162 5.46 -0.93 -23.58
C LEU A 162 5.73 -2.01 -22.52
N ALA A 163 6.64 -2.90 -22.84
CA ALA A 163 7.13 -3.90 -21.89
C ALA A 163 7.88 -3.25 -20.72
N PRO A 164 7.97 -3.90 -19.55
CA PRO A 164 8.73 -3.40 -18.42
C PRO A 164 10.14 -2.96 -18.81
N THR A 165 10.45 -1.70 -18.58
CA THR A 165 11.70 -1.06 -18.96
C THR A 165 12.19 -0.15 -17.84
N PRO A 166 13.51 0.04 -17.67
CA PRO A 166 14.04 1.01 -16.72
C PRO A 166 13.62 2.45 -17.07
N ALA A 167 13.25 3.20 -16.04
CA ALA A 167 12.99 4.64 -16.13
C ALA A 167 13.64 5.35 -14.94
N LYS A 168 13.68 6.69 -14.98
CA LYS A 168 14.23 7.50 -13.90
C LYS A 168 13.28 8.65 -13.61
N ILE A 169 12.84 8.77 -12.35
CA ILE A 169 11.95 9.82 -11.87
C ILE A 169 12.59 10.49 -10.66
N GLY A 170 12.69 11.81 -10.66
CA GLY A 170 13.33 12.54 -9.56
C GLY A 170 14.75 12.08 -9.22
N GLY A 171 15.47 11.55 -10.22
CA GLY A 171 16.81 11.00 -10.03
C GLY A 171 16.82 9.52 -9.54
N ARG A 172 15.69 8.93 -9.17
CA ARG A 172 15.56 7.56 -8.67
C ARG A 172 15.18 6.57 -9.77
N PRO A 173 15.72 5.33 -9.77
CA PRO A 173 15.32 4.30 -10.72
C PRO A 173 13.89 3.82 -10.45
N PHE A 174 13.16 3.62 -11.54
CA PHE A 174 11.82 3.01 -11.58
C PHE A 174 11.81 1.91 -12.65
N THR A 175 10.87 1.00 -12.51
CA THR A 175 10.44 0.12 -13.61
C THR A 175 9.17 0.71 -14.19
N PHE A 176 9.13 0.94 -15.49
CA PHE A 176 8.01 1.51 -16.23
C PHE A 176 7.44 0.50 -17.21
N PHE A 177 6.12 0.37 -17.28
CA PHE A 177 5.44 -0.31 -18.38
C PHE A 177 4.15 0.42 -18.74
N ALA A 178 3.65 0.18 -19.94
CA ALA A 178 2.41 0.82 -20.41
C ALA A 178 1.50 -0.19 -21.10
N TYR A 179 0.20 0.00 -20.90
CA TYR A 179 -0.84 -0.78 -21.56
C TYR A 179 -2.07 0.07 -21.83
N TRP A 180 -2.96 -0.40 -22.67
CA TRP A 180 -4.18 0.29 -23.01
C TRP A 180 -5.36 -0.66 -23.20
N SER A 181 -6.58 -0.13 -23.07
CA SER A 181 -7.82 -0.82 -23.39
C SER A 181 -8.40 -0.23 -24.68
N PRO A 182 -8.49 -1.01 -25.77
CA PRO A 182 -9.15 -0.57 -27.00
C PRO A 182 -10.63 -0.24 -26.78
N VAL A 183 -11.28 -0.93 -25.84
CA VAL A 183 -12.71 -0.76 -25.55
C VAL A 183 -12.97 0.53 -24.79
N ALA A 184 -12.13 0.86 -23.82
CA ALA A 184 -12.26 2.08 -23.03
C ALA A 184 -11.55 3.28 -23.68
N GLU A 185 -10.72 3.04 -24.69
CA GLU A 185 -9.80 4.03 -25.29
C GLU A 185 -8.92 4.71 -24.23
N LEU A 186 -8.53 3.95 -23.20
CA LEU A 186 -7.80 4.45 -22.06
C LEU A 186 -6.41 3.80 -22.00
N HIS A 187 -5.41 4.61 -21.74
CA HIS A 187 -4.01 4.20 -21.58
C HIS A 187 -3.60 4.31 -20.12
N TRP A 188 -2.74 3.39 -19.68
CA TRP A 188 -2.14 3.40 -18.36
C TRP A 188 -0.62 3.34 -18.45
N TYR A 189 0.03 4.26 -17.76
CA TYR A 189 1.46 4.31 -17.56
C TYR A 189 1.72 3.97 -16.10
N VAL A 190 2.40 2.86 -15.85
CA VAL A 190 2.66 2.34 -14.51
C VAL A 190 4.15 2.39 -14.23
N LEU A 191 4.50 3.11 -13.18
CA LEU A 191 5.88 3.27 -12.71
C LEU A 191 5.98 2.72 -11.29
N ALA A 192 6.95 1.87 -11.01
CA ALA A 192 7.15 1.28 -9.70
C ALA A 192 8.59 1.42 -9.24
N THR A 193 8.77 1.70 -7.96
CA THR A 193 10.08 1.75 -7.27
C THR A 193 9.98 1.18 -5.87
N GLU A 194 11.10 0.90 -5.25
CA GLU A 194 11.15 0.44 -3.87
C GLU A 194 11.48 1.61 -2.92
N LEU A 195 10.65 1.83 -1.93
CA LEU A 195 10.85 2.82 -0.86
C LEU A 195 10.46 2.21 0.48
N ARG A 196 11.37 2.24 1.45
CA ARG A 196 11.08 1.86 2.85
C ARG A 196 10.26 0.57 2.99
N CYS A 197 10.77 -0.52 2.42
CA CYS A 197 10.13 -1.83 2.46
C CYS A 197 8.74 -1.90 1.78
N HIS A 198 8.44 -0.95 0.90
CA HIS A 198 7.25 -0.97 0.07
C HIS A 198 7.63 -0.91 -1.40
N THR A 199 6.77 -1.45 -2.24
CA THR A 199 6.71 -1.08 -3.65
C THR A 199 5.77 0.11 -3.77
N VAL A 200 6.31 1.25 -4.19
CA VAL A 200 5.53 2.46 -4.48
C VAL A 200 5.25 2.51 -5.96
N GLU A 201 3.98 2.61 -6.33
CA GLU A 201 3.53 2.72 -7.71
C GLU A 201 2.93 4.10 -7.97
N VAL A 202 3.27 4.68 -9.11
CA VAL A 202 2.60 5.85 -9.68
C VAL A 202 1.94 5.40 -10.97
N VAL A 203 0.62 5.47 -11.01
CA VAL A 203 -0.18 5.08 -12.18
C VAL A 203 -0.80 6.32 -12.79
N LEU A 204 -0.45 6.61 -14.03
CA LEU A 204 -1.08 7.66 -14.84
C LEU A 204 -2.09 7.02 -15.77
N SER A 205 -3.27 7.60 -15.90
CA SER A 205 -4.26 7.15 -16.88
C SER A 205 -4.90 8.31 -17.62
N SER A 206 -5.09 8.18 -18.93
CA SER A 206 -5.80 9.12 -19.78
C SER A 206 -6.16 8.49 -21.13
N ARG A 207 -7.15 9.06 -21.82
CA ARG A 207 -7.40 8.82 -23.25
C ARG A 207 -6.45 9.62 -24.14
N ASP A 208 -5.87 10.69 -23.60
CA ASP A 208 -4.92 11.55 -24.33
C ASP A 208 -3.47 11.16 -23.97
N THR A 209 -2.77 10.56 -24.92
CA THR A 209 -1.36 10.20 -24.77
C THR A 209 -0.42 11.40 -24.67
N LYS A 210 -0.83 12.60 -25.17
CA LYS A 210 -0.05 13.84 -25.01
C LYS A 210 -0.11 14.31 -23.57
N LEU A 211 -1.30 14.21 -22.93
CA LEU A 211 -1.43 14.48 -21.51
C LEU A 211 -0.56 13.52 -20.68
N LEU A 212 -0.59 12.21 -20.99
CA LEU A 212 0.27 11.23 -20.30
C LEU A 212 1.75 11.58 -20.45
N SER A 213 2.19 11.98 -21.64
CA SER A 213 3.57 12.41 -21.86
C SER A 213 3.93 13.65 -21.05
N SER A 214 3.00 14.61 -20.93
CA SER A 214 3.17 15.79 -20.09
C SER A 214 3.25 15.44 -18.60
N LEU A 215 2.37 14.56 -18.12
CA LEU A 215 2.39 14.08 -16.74
C LEU A 215 3.69 13.33 -16.41
N MET A 216 4.20 12.52 -17.35
CA MET A 216 5.51 11.87 -17.19
C MET A 216 6.65 12.88 -17.03
N LEU A 217 6.63 13.98 -17.78
CA LEU A 217 7.61 15.06 -17.62
C LEU A 217 7.47 15.77 -16.27
N ASP A 218 6.24 15.97 -15.81
CA ASP A 218 5.98 16.58 -14.51
C ASP A 218 6.40 15.68 -13.35
N LEU A 219 6.24 14.35 -13.47
CA LEU A 219 6.73 13.41 -12.46
C LEU A 219 8.24 13.48 -12.25
N ASN A 220 9.02 13.88 -13.25
CA ASN A 220 10.48 14.08 -13.07
C ASN A 220 10.81 15.18 -12.05
N LYS A 221 9.84 16.04 -11.70
CA LYS A 221 9.95 17.06 -10.66
C LYS A 221 9.60 16.53 -9.27
N MET A 222 9.15 15.28 -9.17
CA MET A 222 8.87 14.64 -7.89
C MET A 222 10.18 14.55 -7.09
N GLU A 223 10.14 15.04 -5.87
CA GLU A 223 11.23 14.87 -4.93
C GLU A 223 11.08 13.51 -4.25
N LEU A 224 12.14 12.74 -4.29
CA LEU A 224 12.22 11.39 -3.72
C LEU A 224 13.53 11.26 -2.96
N PRO A 225 13.60 10.47 -1.89
CA PRO A 225 14.87 10.16 -1.24
C PRO A 225 15.83 9.56 -2.26
N ALA A 226 17.10 9.93 -2.15
CA ALA A 226 18.14 9.32 -2.96
C ALA A 226 18.08 7.77 -2.82
N GLU A 227 18.41 7.08 -3.90
CA GLU A 227 18.57 5.63 -3.81
C GLU A 227 19.69 5.35 -2.80
N ALA A 228 19.35 4.61 -1.76
CA ALA A 228 20.37 4.06 -0.91
C ALA A 228 21.17 3.07 -1.76
N GLY A 229 22.47 3.23 -1.83
CA GLY A 229 23.34 2.30 -2.55
C GLY A 229 23.05 0.85 -2.15
N PRO A 230 23.49 -0.16 -2.91
CA PRO A 230 23.12 -1.58 -2.71
C PRO A 230 23.40 -2.12 -1.29
N THR A 231 23.99 -1.32 -0.45
CA THR A 231 24.30 -1.60 0.97
C THR A 231 23.49 -0.80 1.98
N ALA A 232 22.65 0.15 1.54
CA ALA A 232 21.87 0.97 2.46
C ALA A 232 20.36 0.67 2.27
N GLY A 233 19.68 0.27 3.32
CA GLY A 233 18.23 0.37 3.37
C GLY A 233 17.82 1.83 3.09
N THR A 234 16.72 2.01 2.40
CA THR A 234 16.24 3.29 1.87
C THR A 234 16.17 4.41 2.91
N GLY A 235 17.18 5.26 2.96
CA GLY A 235 17.30 6.38 3.89
C GLY A 235 18.75 6.55 4.30
N GLY A 236 19.28 7.77 4.33
CA GLY A 236 20.69 8.04 4.62
C GLY A 236 21.21 7.23 5.82
N GLY A 237 22.42 6.78 5.75
CA GLY A 237 23.26 5.97 6.63
C GLY A 237 22.72 5.19 7.84
N ASP A 238 21.59 5.55 8.40
CA ASP A 238 20.97 4.98 9.62
C ASP A 238 19.56 4.36 9.41
N ALA A 239 19.06 4.27 8.17
CA ALA A 239 17.74 3.69 7.94
C ALA A 239 17.73 2.17 8.19
N PRO A 240 16.62 1.64 8.78
CA PRO A 240 16.49 0.21 9.02
C PRO A 240 16.60 -0.62 7.76
N VAL A 241 17.13 -1.82 7.87
CA VAL A 241 17.20 -2.81 6.78
C VAL A 241 15.90 -3.58 6.71
N CYS A 242 15.33 -3.67 5.52
CA CYS A 242 14.12 -4.46 5.28
C CYS A 242 14.44 -5.96 5.25
N ILE A 243 13.94 -6.73 6.19
CA ILE A 243 14.10 -8.20 6.21
C ILE A 243 12.76 -8.84 6.57
N LYS A 244 12.09 -9.42 5.56
CA LYS A 244 10.71 -9.95 5.66
C LYS A 244 10.50 -10.90 6.83
N ASP A 245 11.38 -11.83 7.05
CA ASP A 245 11.18 -12.93 8.01
C ASP A 245 12.08 -12.81 9.25
N TYR A 246 12.60 -11.61 9.56
CA TYR A 246 13.55 -11.45 10.67
C TYR A 246 12.95 -11.79 12.02
N ALA A 247 11.69 -11.50 12.24
CA ALA A 247 10.98 -11.75 13.48
C ALA A 247 10.58 -13.23 13.67
N GLN A 248 11.14 -14.14 12.87
CA GLN A 248 10.83 -15.56 12.91
C GLN A 248 12.06 -16.42 13.24
N GLY A 249 11.78 -17.60 13.83
CA GLY A 249 12.77 -18.67 13.99
C GLY A 249 13.98 -18.28 14.81
N LYS A 250 15.18 -18.54 14.25
CA LYS A 250 16.49 -18.43 14.94
C LYS A 250 16.90 -17.03 15.40
N ASN A 251 16.21 -16.00 14.94
CA ASN A 251 16.54 -14.61 15.30
C ASN A 251 15.85 -14.17 16.58
N VAL A 252 14.80 -14.88 17.02
CA VAL A 252 14.08 -14.58 18.25
C VAL A 252 14.82 -15.24 19.44
N ILE A 253 15.27 -14.42 20.39
CA ILE A 253 15.94 -14.89 21.63
C ILE A 253 14.91 -15.08 22.74
N ALA A 254 13.99 -14.11 22.89
CA ALA A 254 12.91 -14.17 23.85
C ALA A 254 11.61 -13.67 23.21
N ARG A 255 10.50 -14.30 23.56
CA ARG A 255 9.18 -13.99 23.07
C ARG A 255 8.16 -14.15 24.19
N ALA A 256 7.24 -13.19 24.31
CA ALA A 256 6.02 -13.31 25.10
C ALA A 256 4.82 -13.25 24.15
N ASP A 257 3.84 -14.12 24.33
CA ASP A 257 2.63 -14.06 23.54
C ASP A 257 1.69 -12.97 24.09
N PRO A 258 1.02 -12.20 23.21
CA PRO A 258 0.06 -11.20 23.65
C PRO A 258 -1.14 -11.87 24.34
N VAL A 259 -1.60 -11.28 25.46
CA VAL A 259 -2.79 -11.75 26.18
C VAL A 259 -3.98 -10.93 25.70
N PHE A 260 -4.77 -11.51 24.82
CA PHE A 260 -6.00 -10.88 24.31
C PHE A 260 -7.15 -11.03 25.32
N THR A 261 -7.87 -9.93 25.58
CA THR A 261 -9.05 -9.92 26.45
C THR A 261 -10.31 -10.40 25.74
N GLU A 262 -10.32 -10.33 24.41
CA GLU A 262 -11.44 -10.76 23.58
C GLU A 262 -10.95 -11.72 22.47
N HIS A 263 -11.77 -12.72 22.17
CA HIS A 263 -11.53 -13.59 21.04
C HIS A 263 -11.97 -12.90 19.75
N ARG A 264 -11.01 -12.49 18.94
CA ARG A 264 -11.22 -11.94 17.62
C ARG A 264 -10.56 -12.84 16.58
N PHE A 265 -11.17 -12.94 15.40
CA PHE A 265 -10.70 -13.81 14.32
C PHE A 265 -9.96 -13.06 13.22
N ASN A 266 -9.78 -11.75 13.37
CA ASN A 266 -9.04 -10.94 12.41
C ASN A 266 -7.53 -11.20 12.52
N ALA A 267 -6.86 -11.10 11.38
CA ALA A 267 -5.40 -10.97 11.37
C ALA A 267 -4.99 -9.57 11.83
N VAL A 268 -3.85 -9.48 12.51
CA VAL A 268 -3.27 -8.23 12.96
C VAL A 268 -1.86 -8.12 12.40
N PRO A 269 -1.70 -7.49 11.22
CA PRO A 269 -0.39 -7.22 10.66
C PRO A 269 0.28 -6.06 11.37
N VAL A 270 1.51 -6.28 11.80
CA VAL A 270 2.29 -5.32 12.59
C VAL A 270 3.68 -5.19 11.99
N ARG A 271 4.09 -3.98 11.64
CA ARG A 271 5.46 -3.64 11.31
C ARG A 271 6.20 -3.23 12.57
N ILE A 272 7.42 -3.68 12.70
CA ILE A 272 8.29 -3.29 13.80
C ILE A 272 9.66 -2.87 13.29
N ILE A 273 10.27 -1.94 14.00
CA ILE A 273 11.69 -1.64 13.89
C ILE A 273 12.39 -2.20 15.11
N ILE A 274 13.38 -3.05 14.86
CA ILE A 274 14.23 -3.66 15.88
C ILE A 274 15.52 -2.84 15.96
N ASP A 275 15.88 -2.40 17.16
CA ASP A 275 17.08 -1.60 17.38
C ASP A 275 18.39 -2.41 17.25
N LYS A 276 19.51 -1.70 17.32
CA LYS A 276 20.86 -2.28 17.21
C LYS A 276 21.17 -3.27 18.35
N GLU A 277 20.43 -3.19 19.46
CA GLU A 277 20.53 -4.07 20.61
C GLU A 277 19.54 -5.26 20.55
N GLY A 278 18.69 -5.33 19.51
CA GLY A 278 17.71 -6.39 19.31
C GLY A 278 16.41 -6.20 20.12
N ARG A 279 16.05 -4.98 20.53
CA ARG A 279 14.77 -4.65 21.15
C ARG A 279 13.81 -4.08 20.15
N VAL A 280 12.51 -4.23 20.35
CA VAL A 280 11.50 -3.53 19.54
C VAL A 280 11.53 -2.04 19.90
N LYS A 281 11.87 -1.20 18.91
CA LYS A 281 12.00 0.26 19.06
C LYS A 281 10.70 0.97 18.64
N HIS A 282 10.14 0.57 17.50
CA HIS A 282 8.91 1.15 16.92
C HIS A 282 7.94 0.05 16.56
N VAL A 283 6.66 0.36 16.67
CA VAL A 283 5.54 -0.53 16.34
C VAL A 283 4.54 0.24 15.48
N HIS A 284 4.17 -0.30 14.34
CA HIS A 284 3.12 0.22 13.47
C HIS A 284 2.12 -0.89 13.17
N PHE A 285 0.86 -0.68 13.54
CA PHE A 285 -0.24 -1.59 13.24
C PHE A 285 -0.93 -1.18 11.94
N LEU A 286 -1.00 -2.08 10.97
CA LEU A 286 -1.76 -1.84 9.74
C LEU A 286 -3.26 -1.96 10.02
N SER A 287 -3.63 -2.90 10.87
CA SER A 287 -5.01 -3.16 11.26
C SER A 287 -5.06 -3.85 12.62
N ALA A 288 -5.59 -3.19 13.65
CA ALA A 288 -5.75 -3.76 14.99
C ALA A 288 -6.87 -3.05 15.77
N PHE A 289 -7.61 -3.75 16.58
CA PHE A 289 -8.46 -3.09 17.58
C PHE A 289 -7.61 -2.55 18.73
N PRO A 290 -8.06 -1.53 19.48
CA PRO A 290 -7.27 -0.91 20.54
C PRO A 290 -6.78 -1.88 21.61
N ASP A 291 -7.60 -2.85 21.99
CA ASP A 291 -7.26 -3.91 22.94
C ASP A 291 -6.15 -4.84 22.40
N GLN A 292 -6.23 -5.20 21.10
CA GLN A 292 -5.21 -5.98 20.43
C GLN A 292 -3.88 -5.21 20.33
N ALA A 293 -3.94 -3.93 19.91
CA ALA A 293 -2.75 -3.09 19.83
C ALA A 293 -2.07 -2.96 21.18
N LYS A 294 -2.85 -2.80 22.27
CA LYS A 294 -2.31 -2.76 23.62
C LYS A 294 -1.64 -4.07 24.02
N ALA A 295 -2.32 -5.20 23.85
CA ALA A 295 -1.81 -6.52 24.23
C ALA A 295 -0.51 -6.86 23.49
N ILE A 296 -0.46 -6.58 22.18
CA ILE A 296 0.72 -6.82 21.35
C ILE A 296 1.87 -5.89 21.75
N THR A 297 1.60 -4.60 21.98
CA THR A 297 2.63 -3.64 22.42
C THR A 297 3.22 -4.05 23.78
N ASP A 298 2.39 -4.52 24.72
CA ASP A 298 2.87 -4.98 26.02
C ASP A 298 3.71 -6.27 25.89
N ALA A 299 3.34 -7.17 24.99
CA ALA A 299 4.14 -8.35 24.68
C ALA A 299 5.50 -7.98 24.09
N PHE A 300 5.56 -7.03 23.17
CA PHE A 300 6.82 -6.59 22.53
C PHE A 300 7.85 -6.02 23.50
N LYS A 301 7.45 -5.50 24.64
CA LYS A 301 8.39 -5.05 25.69
C LYS A 301 9.27 -6.19 26.22
N GLN A 302 8.81 -7.43 26.06
CA GLN A 302 9.51 -8.64 26.52
C GLN A 302 10.20 -9.40 25.37
N TRP A 303 10.00 -8.94 24.12
CA TRP A 303 10.65 -9.57 23.00
C TRP A 303 12.11 -9.15 22.90
N LYS A 304 12.93 -10.10 22.51
CA LYS A 304 14.36 -9.90 22.27
C LYS A 304 14.79 -10.64 21.03
N PHE A 305 15.50 -9.95 20.19
CA PHE A 305 16.05 -10.47 18.94
C PHE A 305 17.57 -10.50 18.99
N LYS A 306 18.17 -11.33 18.15
CA LYS A 306 19.60 -11.21 17.85
C LYS A 306 19.84 -9.89 17.13
N PRO A 307 20.90 -9.11 17.49
CA PRO A 307 21.29 -7.96 16.69
C PRO A 307 21.63 -8.38 15.25
N TYR A 308 21.10 -7.66 14.28
CA TYR A 308 21.48 -7.88 12.88
C TYR A 308 22.78 -7.13 12.56
N LEU A 309 23.73 -7.84 11.98
CA LEU A 309 25.01 -7.27 11.63
C LEU A 309 25.12 -7.11 10.11
N ARG A 310 25.37 -5.88 9.66
CA ARG A 310 25.79 -5.56 8.31
C ARG A 310 27.26 -5.09 8.37
N ASP A 311 28.14 -5.73 7.63
CA ASP A 311 29.57 -5.42 7.65
C ASP A 311 30.16 -5.40 9.08
N ARG A 312 29.74 -6.36 9.90
CA ARG A 312 30.11 -6.53 11.33
C ARG A 312 29.64 -5.39 12.25
N LYS A 313 28.80 -4.47 11.78
CA LYS A 313 28.19 -3.41 12.57
C LYS A 313 26.72 -3.69 12.82
N PRO A 314 26.21 -3.50 14.04
CA PRO A 314 24.79 -3.64 14.30
C PRO A 314 24.01 -2.53 13.62
N VAL A 315 22.94 -2.90 12.91
CA VAL A 315 22.03 -1.98 12.23
C VAL A 315 20.60 -2.30 12.62
N GLU A 316 19.73 -1.31 12.50
CA GLU A 316 18.29 -1.51 12.74
C GLU A 316 17.67 -2.36 11.64
N VAL A 317 16.68 -3.16 11.99
CA VAL A 317 15.91 -4.01 11.08
C VAL A 317 14.45 -3.62 11.13
N GLU A 318 13.85 -3.44 9.96
CA GLU A 318 12.40 -3.34 9.81
C GLU A 318 11.87 -4.67 9.29
N THR A 319 10.80 -5.19 9.92
CA THR A 319 10.20 -6.48 9.60
C THR A 319 8.71 -6.50 9.92
N GLY A 320 7.99 -7.48 9.37
CA GLY A 320 6.57 -7.69 9.59
C GLY A 320 6.29 -8.92 10.45
N ILE A 321 5.25 -8.83 11.26
CA ILE A 321 4.72 -9.94 12.07
C ILE A 321 3.21 -9.98 11.89
N MET A 322 2.67 -11.17 11.66
CA MET A 322 1.23 -11.39 11.63
C MET A 322 0.79 -12.07 12.93
N PHE A 323 -0.11 -11.44 13.69
CA PHE A 323 -0.82 -12.04 14.80
C PHE A 323 -2.22 -12.47 14.38
N GLY A 324 -2.79 -13.43 15.09
CA GLY A 324 -4.12 -13.96 14.78
C GLY A 324 -4.14 -14.86 13.53
N ARG A 325 -5.34 -15.17 13.06
CA ARG A 325 -5.54 -15.98 11.85
C ARG A 325 -5.94 -15.07 10.70
N PRO A 326 -5.31 -15.15 9.52
CA PRO A 326 -5.79 -14.45 8.34
C PRO A 326 -7.19 -14.93 8.02
N LEU A 327 -8.09 -14.01 7.64
CA LEU A 327 -9.46 -14.30 7.25
C LEU A 327 -9.54 -15.19 6.01
N HIS A 328 -8.51 -15.15 5.18
CA HIS A 328 -8.33 -16.03 4.03
C HIS A 328 -6.99 -16.73 4.17
N PRO A 329 -6.96 -18.08 4.22
CA PRO A 329 -5.70 -18.78 4.06
C PRO A 329 -5.11 -18.33 2.72
N ALA A 330 -3.88 -17.86 2.73
CA ALA A 330 -3.13 -17.65 1.51
C ALA A 330 -3.26 -18.94 0.71
N THR A 331 -3.91 -18.90 -0.44
CA THR A 331 -3.97 -20.03 -1.34
C THR A 331 -2.53 -20.28 -1.75
N SER A 332 -1.89 -21.24 -1.10
CA SER A 332 -0.58 -21.67 -1.51
C SER A 332 -0.75 -22.27 -2.91
N LEU A 333 -0.39 -21.50 -3.92
CA LEU A 333 -0.08 -22.03 -5.25
C LEU A 333 1.21 -22.85 -5.18
N ALA A 334 1.32 -23.71 -4.16
CA ALA A 334 2.34 -24.73 -4.10
C ALA A 334 1.82 -25.93 -4.89
N GLY A 335 2.22 -25.97 -6.16
CA GLY A 335 2.56 -27.14 -6.91
C GLY A 335 1.68 -28.38 -6.79
N ASN A 336 0.83 -28.60 -7.78
CA ASN A 336 0.70 -29.94 -8.34
C ASN A 336 1.67 -30.06 -9.53
N ALA A 337 2.93 -30.27 -9.20
CA ALA A 337 3.90 -30.87 -10.11
C ALA A 337 4.33 -32.16 -9.44
N ALA A 338 3.58 -33.23 -9.65
CA ALA A 338 4.12 -34.57 -9.54
C ALA A 338 3.11 -35.58 -10.13
N THR A 339 3.67 -36.39 -10.98
CA THR A 339 3.27 -37.74 -11.41
C THR A 339 2.19 -37.80 -12.50
N GLU A 340 2.62 -37.84 -13.76
CA GLU A 340 2.70 -39.08 -14.53
C GLU A 340 3.71 -38.92 -15.68
#